data_ce0ad3c94e17da5e5add7632d2a6c99b
#
_entry.id   ce0ad3c94e17da5e5add7632d2a6c99b
#
_cell.length_a   1.000
_cell.length_b   1.000
_cell.length_c   1.000
_cell.angle_alpha   90.00
_cell.angle_beta   90.00
_cell.angle_gamma   90.00
#
_symmetry.space_group_name_H-M   'P 1'
#
loop_
_entity.id
_entity.type
_entity.pdbx_description
1 polymer ?
#
loop_
_entity_poly.entity_id
_entity_poly.type
_entity_poly.pdbx_seq_one_letter_code
_entity_poly.pdbx_strand_id
1 'polypeptide(L)'
;MTLKRPEIALGLSVIRCESKLREVLSVEEAARLIEAAPGIKYKAAFSVAYGAGLRVSEVTHLKVGDIDSERMIIRVEQGKGRKDRNAMLSPHLLDLLRHWWREGKRRGVMLPHGWLFPGRSCTDPISERQLNRAVHEAAEFAGIHKRVSPHTLRHSFATHLLEQGVDIRVIQVLLGHTNIGTTAIYTKVSSKTMRAVASPLDQIITLMEGRAPPG
;
A
#
# COMPACT_ATOMS: atom_id res chain seq x y z
N MET A 1 20.05 -61.62 -22.12
CA MET A 1 18.99 -60.77 -22.65
C MET A 1 18.97 -59.46 -21.87
N THR A 2 19.60 -58.41 -22.39
CA THR A 2 19.83 -57.14 -21.71
C THR A 2 18.88 -56.10 -22.27
N LEU A 3 17.89 -55.67 -21.48
CA LEU A 3 16.92 -54.63 -21.85
C LEU A 3 17.62 -53.25 -21.79
N LYS A 4 17.87 -52.65 -22.95
CA LYS A 4 18.24 -51.25 -23.10
C LYS A 4 17.05 -50.40 -22.77
N ARG A 5 17.14 -49.58 -21.71
CA ARG A 5 16.19 -48.49 -21.45
C ARG A 5 16.56 -47.27 -22.31
N PRO A 6 15.68 -46.68 -23.09
CA PRO A 6 15.95 -45.42 -23.76
C PRO A 6 15.97 -44.29 -22.70
N GLU A 7 17.02 -43.50 -22.73
CA GLU A 7 17.13 -42.28 -21.94
C GLU A 7 16.02 -41.29 -22.37
N ILE A 8 15.10 -41.06 -21.48
CA ILE A 8 14.14 -39.99 -21.63
C ILE A 8 14.89 -38.71 -21.26
N ALA A 9 15.43 -38.03 -22.25
CA ALA A 9 15.93 -36.67 -22.10
C ALA A 9 14.71 -35.77 -21.85
N LEU A 10 14.40 -35.54 -20.58
CA LEU A 10 13.49 -34.48 -20.15
C LEU A 10 14.11 -33.13 -20.52
N GLY A 11 13.71 -32.60 -21.66
CA GLY A 11 13.98 -31.22 -22.06
C GLY A 11 13.34 -30.28 -21.08
N LEU A 12 14.03 -30.00 -19.97
CA LEU A 12 13.68 -28.86 -19.09
C LEU A 12 13.98 -27.60 -19.87
N SER A 13 13.00 -27.10 -20.63
CA SER A 13 13.01 -25.74 -21.11
C SER A 13 12.90 -24.85 -19.88
N VAL A 14 14.04 -24.32 -19.43
CA VAL A 14 14.08 -23.23 -18.47
C VAL A 14 13.43 -22.04 -19.15
N ILE A 15 12.14 -21.84 -18.90
CA ILE A 15 11.45 -20.60 -19.25
C ILE A 15 12.13 -19.53 -18.39
N ARG A 16 13.13 -18.85 -18.97
CA ARG A 16 13.65 -17.60 -18.43
C ARG A 16 12.50 -16.59 -18.48
N CYS A 17 11.72 -16.56 -17.42
CA CYS A 17 10.84 -15.45 -17.15
C CYS A 17 11.76 -14.27 -16.83
N GLU A 18 12.05 -13.41 -17.81
CA GLU A 18 12.66 -12.12 -17.54
C GLU A 18 11.72 -11.39 -16.59
N SER A 19 12.03 -11.41 -15.31
CA SER A 19 11.34 -10.59 -14.34
C SER A 19 11.72 -9.15 -14.67
N LYS A 20 10.89 -8.45 -15.45
CA LYS A 20 11.01 -7.01 -15.59
C LYS A 20 11.13 -6.44 -14.20
N LEU A 21 12.26 -5.79 -13.92
CA LEU A 21 12.48 -5.07 -12.67
C LEU A 21 11.25 -4.18 -12.44
N ARG A 22 10.57 -4.40 -11.34
CA ARG A 22 9.39 -3.59 -11.00
C ARG A 22 9.86 -2.18 -10.73
N GLU A 23 9.22 -1.23 -11.37
CA GLU A 23 9.55 0.17 -11.19
C GLU A 23 9.25 0.59 -9.75
N VAL A 24 10.20 1.28 -9.14
CA VAL A 24 10.13 1.88 -7.81
C VAL A 24 10.16 3.38 -7.99
N LEU A 25 9.31 4.10 -7.30
CA LEU A 25 9.36 5.54 -7.22
C LEU A 25 10.46 5.94 -6.23
N SER A 26 11.18 7.02 -6.50
CA SER A 26 11.96 7.68 -5.45
C SER A 26 11.03 8.34 -4.42
N VAL A 27 11.57 8.75 -3.29
CA VAL A 27 10.80 9.46 -2.25
C VAL A 27 10.19 10.75 -2.81
N GLU A 28 10.97 11.50 -3.62
CA GLU A 28 10.54 12.73 -4.27
C GLU A 28 9.48 12.48 -5.36
N GLU A 29 9.61 11.39 -6.13
CA GLU A 29 8.60 10.99 -7.12
C GLU A 29 7.29 10.61 -6.42
N ALA A 30 7.36 9.87 -5.31
CA ALA A 30 6.19 9.51 -4.52
C ALA A 30 5.51 10.75 -3.90
N ALA A 31 6.30 11.72 -3.42
CA ALA A 31 5.79 13.00 -2.93
C ALA A 31 5.05 13.76 -4.02
N ARG A 32 5.66 13.95 -5.19
CA ARG A 32 5.04 14.64 -6.33
C ARG A 32 3.76 13.93 -6.80
N LEU A 33 3.76 12.60 -6.85
CA LEU A 33 2.59 11.82 -7.22
C LEU A 33 1.41 12.04 -6.27
N ILE A 34 1.69 12.04 -4.95
CA ILE A 34 0.66 12.25 -3.93
C ILE A 34 0.14 13.69 -3.98
N GLU A 35 1.01 14.68 -4.21
CA GLU A 35 0.60 16.08 -4.36
C GLU A 35 -0.23 16.31 -5.62
N ALA A 36 0.09 15.64 -6.71
CA ALA A 36 -0.61 15.72 -7.99
C ALA A 36 -1.97 14.99 -7.99
N ALA A 37 -2.36 14.38 -6.88
CA ALA A 37 -3.63 13.65 -6.79
C ALA A 37 -4.84 14.56 -7.08
N PRO A 38 -5.84 14.09 -7.86
CA PRO A 38 -7.00 14.90 -8.23
C PRO A 38 -7.96 15.07 -7.04
N GLY A 39 -7.52 15.85 -6.05
CA GLY A 39 -8.26 16.20 -4.85
C GLY A 39 -8.02 15.31 -3.64
N ILE A 40 -8.50 15.77 -2.49
CA ILE A 40 -8.18 15.22 -1.16
C ILE A 40 -8.54 13.74 -1.00
N LYS A 41 -9.61 13.25 -1.63
CA LYS A 41 -9.99 11.84 -1.62
C LYS A 41 -8.90 10.95 -2.19
N TYR A 42 -8.40 11.31 -3.38
CA TYR A 42 -7.37 10.52 -4.05
C TYR A 42 -6.01 10.70 -3.38
N LYS A 43 -5.71 11.91 -2.89
CA LYS A 43 -4.51 12.15 -2.07
C LYS A 43 -4.48 11.21 -0.86
N ALA A 44 -5.59 11.09 -0.14
CA ALA A 44 -5.73 10.18 0.99
C ALA A 44 -5.62 8.70 0.56
N ALA A 45 -6.24 8.29 -0.57
CA ALA A 45 -6.16 6.93 -1.08
C ALA A 45 -4.73 6.53 -1.52
N PHE A 46 -4.00 7.45 -2.20
CA PHE A 46 -2.60 7.23 -2.57
C PHE A 46 -1.71 7.13 -1.33
N SER A 47 -1.95 8.01 -0.35
CA SER A 47 -1.22 7.99 0.91
C SER A 47 -1.45 6.71 1.72
N VAL A 48 -2.64 6.12 1.69
CA VAL A 48 -2.91 4.79 2.27
C VAL A 48 -2.15 3.70 1.52
N ALA A 49 -2.18 3.72 0.17
CA ALA A 49 -1.46 2.73 -0.64
C ALA A 49 0.05 2.77 -0.40
N TYR A 50 0.62 3.97 -0.27
CA TYR A 50 2.04 4.19 -0.05
C TYR A 50 2.43 4.13 1.44
N GLY A 51 1.68 4.78 2.34
CA GLY A 51 2.07 4.92 3.75
C GLY A 51 1.74 3.72 4.64
N ALA A 52 0.79 2.88 4.21
CA ALA A 52 0.40 1.66 4.91
C ALA A 52 0.62 0.39 4.06
N GLY A 53 1.08 0.54 2.82
CA GLY A 53 1.40 -0.56 1.93
C GLY A 53 0.19 -1.42 1.55
N LEU A 54 -1.00 -0.86 1.43
CA LEU A 54 -2.21 -1.60 1.11
C LEU A 54 -2.27 -1.97 -0.38
N ARG A 55 -2.93 -3.11 -0.68
CA ARG A 55 -3.27 -3.49 -2.07
C ARG A 55 -4.38 -2.59 -2.60
N VAL A 56 -4.47 -2.46 -3.92
CA VAL A 56 -5.52 -1.64 -4.56
C VAL A 56 -6.92 -2.04 -4.09
N SER A 57 -7.22 -3.34 -4.05
CA SER A 57 -8.49 -3.85 -3.54
C SER A 57 -8.72 -3.55 -2.06
N GLU A 58 -7.66 -3.65 -1.24
CA GLU A 58 -7.73 -3.30 0.18
C GLU A 58 -8.04 -1.81 0.36
N VAL A 59 -7.37 -0.92 -0.39
CA VAL A 59 -7.62 0.52 -0.34
C VAL A 59 -9.06 0.85 -0.74
N THR A 60 -9.54 0.27 -1.84
CA THR A 60 -10.89 0.58 -2.36
C THR A 60 -12.00 0.12 -1.43
N HIS A 61 -11.78 -0.97 -0.68
CA HIS A 61 -12.78 -1.55 0.23
C HIS A 61 -12.62 -1.16 1.70
N LEU A 62 -11.76 -0.16 2.01
CA LEU A 62 -11.69 0.38 3.37
C LEU A 62 -13.00 1.05 3.77
N LYS A 63 -13.41 0.78 5.00
CA LYS A 63 -14.52 1.47 5.66
C LYS A 63 -13.99 2.48 6.68
N VAL A 64 -14.81 3.44 7.04
CA VAL A 64 -14.46 4.43 8.08
C VAL A 64 -14.12 3.74 9.40
N GLY A 65 -14.85 2.67 9.76
CA GLY A 65 -14.63 1.89 11.00
C GLY A 65 -13.34 1.06 11.03
N ASP A 66 -12.65 0.91 9.89
CA ASP A 66 -11.38 0.17 9.84
C ASP A 66 -10.20 0.99 10.36
N ILE A 67 -10.39 2.28 10.56
CA ILE A 67 -9.37 3.20 11.09
C ILE A 67 -9.44 3.23 12.61
N ASP A 68 -8.50 2.55 13.26
CA ASP A 68 -8.37 2.52 14.72
C ASP A 68 -7.31 3.57 15.15
N SER A 69 -7.80 4.77 15.47
CA SER A 69 -6.93 5.87 15.85
C SER A 69 -6.31 5.72 17.25
N GLU A 70 -6.90 4.91 18.13
CA GLU A 70 -6.36 4.67 19.46
C GLU A 70 -5.16 3.72 19.40
N ARG A 71 -5.29 2.67 18.58
CA ARG A 71 -4.21 1.70 18.38
C ARG A 71 -3.24 2.07 17.29
N MET A 72 -3.53 3.12 16.50
CA MET A 72 -2.73 3.56 15.35
C MET A 72 -2.56 2.43 14.32
N ILE A 73 -3.68 1.80 13.94
CA ILE A 73 -3.71 0.73 12.95
C ILE A 73 -4.88 0.91 11.96
N ILE A 74 -4.70 0.36 10.78
CA ILE A 74 -5.76 0.14 9.79
C ILE A 74 -6.09 -1.35 9.80
N ARG A 75 -7.34 -1.71 10.11
CA ARG A 75 -7.81 -3.09 10.00
C ARG A 75 -8.09 -3.39 8.54
N VAL A 76 -7.52 -4.47 8.04
CA VAL A 76 -7.73 -4.94 6.67
C VAL A 76 -8.45 -6.28 6.77
N GLU A 77 -9.77 -6.23 6.55
CA GLU A 77 -10.61 -7.42 6.54
C GLU A 77 -10.47 -8.16 5.20
N GLN A 78 -10.51 -9.49 5.25
CA GLN A 78 -10.53 -10.38 4.08
C GLN A 78 -9.44 -10.09 3.02
N GLY A 79 -8.23 -9.77 3.45
CA GLY A 79 -7.08 -9.67 2.58
C GLY A 79 -6.88 -10.93 1.73
N LYS A 80 -5.85 -10.98 0.87
CA LYS A 80 -5.56 -12.15 0.02
C LYS A 80 -5.53 -13.44 0.86
N GLY A 81 -6.44 -14.38 0.57
CA GLY A 81 -6.61 -15.63 1.32
C GLY A 81 -7.56 -15.53 2.51
N ARG A 82 -8.45 -14.54 2.57
CA ARG A 82 -9.47 -14.31 3.64
C ARG A 82 -8.87 -14.20 5.05
N LYS A 83 -7.65 -13.69 5.18
CA LYS A 83 -7.01 -13.43 6.48
C LYS A 83 -7.04 -11.95 6.78
N ASP A 84 -7.52 -11.62 7.96
CA ASP A 84 -7.48 -10.27 8.50
C ASP A 84 -6.05 -9.92 8.93
N ARG A 85 -5.69 -8.67 8.75
CA ARG A 85 -4.41 -8.13 9.20
C ARG A 85 -4.53 -6.68 9.63
N ASN A 86 -3.59 -6.25 10.43
CA ASN A 86 -3.42 -4.85 10.76
C ASN A 86 -2.31 -4.25 9.91
N ALA A 87 -2.57 -3.08 9.32
CA ALA A 87 -1.55 -2.27 8.68
C ALA A 87 -1.21 -1.06 9.56
N MET A 88 -0.05 -0.48 9.33
CA MET A 88 0.39 0.69 10.09
C MET A 88 -0.41 1.93 9.74
N LEU A 89 -0.66 2.77 10.73
CA LEU A 89 -1.29 4.08 10.59
C LEU A 89 -0.37 5.11 11.23
N SER A 90 0.29 5.94 10.42
CA SER A 90 1.12 7.00 10.96
C SER A 90 0.27 8.21 11.38
N PRO A 91 0.77 9.09 12.28
CA PRO A 91 0.06 10.30 12.69
C PRO A 91 -0.35 11.18 11.50
N HIS A 92 0.56 11.40 10.56
CA HIS A 92 0.30 12.22 9.38
C HIS A 92 -0.76 11.60 8.46
N LEU A 93 -0.73 10.26 8.28
CA LEU A 93 -1.76 9.57 7.53
C LEU A 93 -3.12 9.71 8.22
N LEU A 94 -3.17 9.56 9.54
CA LEU A 94 -4.41 9.74 10.31
C LEU A 94 -4.98 11.15 10.15
N ASP A 95 -4.14 12.19 10.22
CA ASP A 95 -4.59 13.57 10.07
C ASP A 95 -5.11 13.85 8.65
N LEU A 96 -4.47 13.31 7.62
CA LEU A 96 -4.95 13.38 6.24
C LEU A 96 -6.30 12.66 6.07
N LEU A 97 -6.45 11.48 6.66
CA LEU A 97 -7.71 10.74 6.64
C LEU A 97 -8.83 11.48 7.39
N ARG A 98 -8.54 12.11 8.53
CA ARG A 98 -9.46 12.96 9.27
C ARG A 98 -9.87 14.19 8.44
N HIS A 99 -8.92 14.81 7.73
CA HIS A 99 -9.22 15.93 6.83
C HIS A 99 -10.17 15.50 5.72
N TRP A 100 -9.85 14.38 5.04
CA TRP A 100 -10.73 13.82 4.02
C TRP A 100 -12.12 13.47 4.59
N TRP A 101 -12.20 12.85 5.76
CA TRP A 101 -13.48 12.48 6.38
C TRP A 101 -14.34 13.69 6.69
N ARG A 102 -13.77 14.78 7.23
CA ARG A 102 -14.51 16.05 7.49
C ARG A 102 -15.04 16.63 6.18
N GLU A 103 -14.20 16.68 5.15
CA GLU A 103 -14.58 17.20 3.84
C GLU A 103 -15.66 16.32 3.18
N GLY A 104 -15.53 14.99 3.25
CA GLY A 104 -16.53 14.07 2.75
C GLY A 104 -17.89 14.19 3.46
N LYS A 105 -17.88 14.43 4.77
CA LYS A 105 -19.10 14.76 5.54
C LYS A 105 -19.73 16.07 5.07
N ARG A 106 -18.92 17.11 4.91
CA ARG A 106 -19.37 18.43 4.42
C ARG A 106 -20.02 18.32 3.04
N ARG A 107 -19.52 17.44 2.17
CA ARG A 107 -20.06 17.18 0.83
C ARG A 107 -21.23 16.20 0.82
N GLY A 108 -21.59 15.60 1.94
CA GLY A 108 -22.66 14.61 2.02
C GLY A 108 -22.35 13.26 1.35
N VAL A 109 -21.07 12.98 1.07
CA VAL A 109 -20.66 11.71 0.42
C VAL A 109 -20.18 10.63 1.40
N MET A 110 -20.06 10.98 2.69
CA MET A 110 -19.58 10.08 3.72
C MET A 110 -20.77 9.55 4.54
N LEU A 111 -21.02 8.24 4.43
CA LEU A 111 -22.07 7.57 5.21
C LEU A 111 -21.52 7.10 6.57
N PRO A 112 -22.35 7.06 7.62
CA PRO A 112 -22.00 6.37 8.87
C PRO A 112 -21.62 4.90 8.57
N HIS A 113 -20.47 4.46 9.06
CA HIS A 113 -19.93 3.12 8.81
C HIS A 113 -19.78 2.73 7.32
N GLY A 114 -19.87 3.72 6.41
CA GLY A 114 -19.70 3.52 4.98
C GLY A 114 -18.26 3.40 4.53
N TRP A 115 -18.09 3.39 3.22
CA TRP A 115 -16.77 3.29 2.59
C TRP A 115 -15.93 4.54 2.89
N LEU A 116 -14.65 4.34 3.20
CA LEU A 116 -13.70 5.44 3.41
C LEU A 116 -13.47 6.22 2.11
N PHE A 117 -13.50 5.50 0.99
CA PHE A 117 -13.36 6.08 -0.35
C PHE A 117 -14.60 5.71 -1.18
N PRO A 118 -15.71 6.48 -1.05
CA PRO A 118 -16.92 6.21 -1.82
C PRO A 118 -16.70 6.47 -3.32
N GLY A 119 -17.42 5.71 -4.14
CA GLY A 119 -17.45 5.82 -5.59
C GLY A 119 -18.28 7.01 -6.09
N ARG A 120 -18.98 6.80 -7.20
CA ARG A 120 -19.95 7.77 -7.73
C ARG A 120 -21.22 7.81 -6.86
N SER A 121 -21.71 6.62 -6.44
CA SER A 121 -22.68 6.49 -5.36
C SER A 121 -21.94 6.43 -4.02
N CYS A 122 -22.48 7.06 -2.98
CA CYS A 122 -21.93 6.95 -1.62
C CYS A 122 -22.13 5.56 -0.99
N THR A 123 -23.03 4.74 -1.56
CA THR A 123 -23.28 3.34 -1.16
C THR A 123 -22.22 2.38 -1.68
N ASP A 124 -21.51 2.75 -2.73
CA ASP A 124 -20.52 1.89 -3.39
C ASP A 124 -19.10 2.39 -3.16
N PRO A 125 -18.12 1.50 -3.06
CA PRO A 125 -16.73 1.92 -2.97
C PRO A 125 -16.22 2.47 -4.31
N ILE A 126 -15.15 3.25 -4.26
CA ILE A 126 -14.40 3.58 -5.48
C ILE A 126 -13.91 2.30 -6.15
N SER A 127 -14.04 2.19 -7.47
CA SER A 127 -13.53 1.01 -8.18
C SER A 127 -11.99 1.05 -8.31
N GLU A 128 -11.39 -0.14 -8.37
CA GLU A 128 -9.95 -0.26 -8.64
C GLU A 128 -9.56 0.44 -9.95
N ARG A 129 -10.43 0.38 -10.96
CA ARG A 129 -10.22 1.07 -12.25
C ARG A 129 -10.18 2.59 -12.09
N GLN A 130 -11.06 3.16 -11.26
CA GLN A 130 -11.05 4.60 -10.98
C GLN A 130 -9.78 5.01 -10.24
N LEU A 131 -9.35 4.22 -9.24
CA LEU A 131 -8.12 4.49 -8.50
C LEU A 131 -6.89 4.38 -9.41
N ASN A 132 -6.82 3.34 -10.26
CA ASN A 132 -5.75 3.19 -11.25
C ASN A 132 -5.68 4.40 -12.20
N ARG A 133 -6.83 4.82 -12.74
CA ARG A 133 -6.89 5.98 -13.64
C ARG A 133 -6.38 7.24 -12.96
N ALA A 134 -6.82 7.50 -11.73
CA ALA A 134 -6.37 8.67 -10.98
C ALA A 134 -4.85 8.66 -10.70
N VAL A 135 -4.26 7.48 -10.45
CA VAL A 135 -2.80 7.35 -10.29
C VAL A 135 -2.08 7.67 -11.60
N HIS A 136 -2.58 7.19 -12.74
CA HIS A 136 -1.97 7.49 -14.05
C HIS A 136 -2.04 8.98 -14.38
N GLU A 137 -3.22 9.60 -14.21
CA GLU A 137 -3.43 11.05 -14.44
C GLU A 137 -2.50 11.89 -13.53
N ALA A 138 -2.37 11.50 -12.26
CA ALA A 138 -1.46 12.17 -11.32
C ALA A 138 0.01 12.00 -11.69
N ALA A 139 0.42 10.80 -12.16
CA ALA A 139 1.79 10.55 -12.59
C ALA A 139 2.16 11.38 -13.84
N GLU A 140 1.25 11.49 -14.79
CA GLU A 140 1.40 12.32 -15.98
C GLU A 140 1.53 13.80 -15.58
N PHE A 141 0.64 14.30 -14.72
CA PHE A 141 0.67 15.68 -14.22
C PHE A 141 1.96 15.98 -13.45
N ALA A 142 2.47 15.02 -12.67
CA ALA A 142 3.71 15.15 -11.90
C ALA A 142 4.99 15.01 -12.75
N GLY A 143 4.88 14.77 -14.06
CA GLY A 143 6.03 14.53 -14.95
C GLY A 143 6.79 13.24 -14.63
N ILE A 144 6.11 12.20 -14.16
CA ILE A 144 6.72 10.91 -13.84
C ILE A 144 6.61 9.99 -15.05
N HIS A 145 7.74 9.73 -15.72
CA HIS A 145 7.78 8.93 -16.95
C HIS A 145 7.73 7.41 -16.72
N LYS A 146 7.79 6.97 -15.47
CA LYS A 146 7.67 5.55 -15.07
C LYS A 146 6.21 5.08 -15.20
N ARG A 147 6.02 3.77 -15.41
CA ARG A 147 4.69 3.17 -15.34
C ARG A 147 4.23 3.06 -13.90
N VAL A 148 3.41 4.01 -13.46
CA VAL A 148 2.92 4.08 -12.08
C VAL A 148 1.53 3.48 -11.96
N SER A 149 1.32 2.70 -10.92
CA SER A 149 0.04 2.10 -10.54
C SER A 149 -0.08 2.07 -9.01
N PRO A 150 -1.24 1.77 -8.42
CA PRO A 150 -1.35 1.53 -6.98
C PRO A 150 -0.40 0.42 -6.47
N HIS A 151 -0.08 -0.56 -7.32
CA HIS A 151 0.92 -1.58 -6.99
C HIS A 151 2.34 -1.01 -6.91
N THR A 152 2.66 -0.02 -7.73
CA THR A 152 3.95 0.68 -7.68
C THR A 152 4.10 1.43 -6.35
N LEU A 153 3.04 2.11 -5.87
CA LEU A 153 3.04 2.78 -4.56
C LEU A 153 3.33 1.79 -3.42
N ARG A 154 2.63 0.66 -3.38
CA ARG A 154 2.88 -0.39 -2.40
C ARG A 154 4.28 -1.01 -2.53
N HIS A 155 4.80 -1.15 -3.75
CA HIS A 155 6.14 -1.69 -3.96
C HIS A 155 7.20 -0.70 -3.48
N SER A 156 7.02 0.58 -3.76
CA SER A 156 7.89 1.66 -3.25
C SER A 156 7.88 1.73 -1.72
N PHE A 157 6.72 1.58 -1.07
CA PHE A 157 6.63 1.43 0.39
C PHE A 157 7.55 0.34 0.92
N ALA A 158 7.48 -0.87 0.31
CA ALA A 158 8.31 -1.99 0.75
C ALA A 158 9.80 -1.74 0.55
N THR A 159 10.17 -1.14 -0.59
CA THR A 159 11.56 -0.83 -0.93
C THR A 159 12.12 0.24 -0.01
N HIS A 160 11.38 1.32 0.24
CA HIS A 160 11.83 2.39 1.13
C HIS A 160 11.97 1.93 2.59
N LEU A 161 11.11 1.04 3.09
CA LEU A 161 11.30 0.42 4.39
C LEU A 161 12.58 -0.42 4.45
N LEU A 162 12.89 -1.15 3.37
CA LEU A 162 14.12 -1.94 3.28
C LEU A 162 15.35 -1.03 3.26
N GLU A 163 15.30 0.07 2.53
CA GLU A 163 16.35 1.09 2.47
C GLU A 163 16.58 1.79 3.83
N GLN A 164 15.51 1.91 4.64
CA GLN A 164 15.58 2.39 6.03
C GLN A 164 16.14 1.34 7.00
N GLY A 165 16.54 0.16 6.51
CA GLY A 165 17.08 -0.91 7.34
C GLY A 165 16.05 -1.72 8.11
N VAL A 166 14.75 -1.61 7.77
CA VAL A 166 13.71 -2.43 8.40
C VAL A 166 13.87 -3.90 7.98
N ASP A 167 13.86 -4.80 8.95
CA ASP A 167 13.99 -6.24 8.70
C ASP A 167 12.92 -6.73 7.70
N ILE A 168 13.35 -7.49 6.70
CA ILE A 168 12.48 -7.99 5.63
C ILE A 168 11.29 -8.80 6.16
N ARG A 169 11.44 -9.47 7.30
CA ARG A 169 10.37 -10.24 7.94
C ARG A 169 9.30 -9.31 8.50
N VAL A 170 9.71 -8.15 9.06
CA VAL A 170 8.78 -7.11 9.51
C VAL A 170 8.02 -6.54 8.32
N ILE A 171 8.72 -6.24 7.22
CA ILE A 171 8.10 -5.77 5.97
C ILE A 171 7.08 -6.79 5.43
N GLN A 172 7.42 -8.08 5.42
CA GLN A 172 6.51 -9.16 5.00
C GLN A 172 5.23 -9.19 5.84
N VAL A 173 5.35 -9.00 7.17
CA VAL A 173 4.20 -8.91 8.08
C VAL A 173 3.35 -7.68 7.77
N LEU A 174 3.96 -6.52 7.64
CA LEU A 174 3.26 -5.27 7.30
C LEU A 174 2.50 -5.38 5.98
N LEU A 175 3.10 -6.06 4.99
CA LEU A 175 2.46 -6.30 3.70
C LEU A 175 1.42 -7.42 3.71
N GLY A 176 1.36 -8.24 4.75
CA GLY A 176 0.45 -9.39 4.82
C GLY A 176 0.77 -10.45 3.75
N HIS A 177 2.05 -10.77 3.56
CA HIS A 177 2.48 -11.87 2.70
C HIS A 177 2.28 -13.19 3.44
N THR A 178 1.35 -14.03 2.95
CA THR A 178 0.94 -15.29 3.58
C THR A 178 1.82 -16.50 3.24
N ASN A 179 2.85 -16.34 2.42
CA ASN A 179 3.71 -17.45 2.07
C ASN A 179 4.88 -17.58 3.04
N ILE A 180 5.06 -18.80 3.47
CA ILE A 180 6.06 -19.42 4.33
C ILE A 180 5.54 -19.58 5.76
N GLY A 181 5.30 -20.84 6.19
CA GLY A 181 5.28 -21.47 7.51
C GLY A 181 5.35 -20.65 8.81
N THR A 182 4.82 -19.43 8.86
CA THR A 182 5.17 -18.37 9.82
C THR A 182 3.99 -17.76 10.56
N THR A 183 2.96 -18.53 10.86
CA THR A 183 1.98 -18.10 11.88
C THR A 183 2.72 -17.70 13.18
N ALA A 184 3.84 -18.35 13.47
CA ALA A 184 4.68 -18.04 14.62
C ALA A 184 5.43 -16.71 14.56
N ILE A 185 5.69 -16.15 13.36
CA ILE A 185 6.34 -14.83 13.22
C ILE A 185 5.31 -13.70 13.40
N TYR A 186 4.07 -13.91 12.93
CA TYR A 186 2.99 -12.93 13.11
C TYR A 186 2.65 -12.66 14.58
N THR A 187 2.75 -13.68 15.43
CA THR A 187 2.53 -13.53 16.88
C THR A 187 3.71 -12.84 17.59
N LYS A 188 4.90 -12.82 16.98
CA LYS A 188 6.10 -12.19 17.56
C LYS A 188 6.32 -10.72 17.10
N VAL A 189 5.75 -10.29 15.97
CA VAL A 189 5.76 -8.87 15.62
C VAL A 189 4.65 -8.19 16.40
N SER A 190 4.99 -7.73 17.59
CA SER A 190 4.05 -7.05 18.47
C SER A 190 3.57 -5.73 17.85
N SER A 191 2.41 -5.25 18.27
CA SER A 191 1.93 -3.89 17.92
C SER A 191 2.96 -2.80 18.29
N LYS A 192 3.82 -3.07 19.28
CA LYS A 192 4.94 -2.20 19.66
C LYS A 192 6.01 -2.12 18.56
N THR A 193 6.36 -3.25 17.94
CA THR A 193 7.33 -3.29 16.83
C THR A 193 6.79 -2.59 15.59
N MET A 194 5.50 -2.77 15.29
CA MET A 194 4.86 -2.06 14.16
C MET A 194 4.83 -0.54 14.36
N ARG A 195 4.65 -0.07 15.60
CA ARG A 195 4.67 1.37 15.94
C ARG A 195 6.08 1.97 15.92
N ALA A 196 7.11 1.15 16.11
CA ALA A 196 8.50 1.59 16.08
C ALA A 196 9.03 1.80 14.65
N VAL A 197 8.32 1.28 13.63
CA VAL A 197 8.69 1.47 12.23
C VAL A 197 8.13 2.80 11.74
N ALA A 198 9.00 3.72 11.34
CA ALA A 198 8.60 4.98 10.73
C ALA A 198 7.97 4.73 9.35
N SER A 199 6.84 5.36 9.05
CA SER A 199 6.23 5.24 7.73
C SER A 199 7.04 6.04 6.70
N PRO A 200 7.32 5.48 5.51
CA PRO A 200 7.90 6.25 4.42
C PRO A 200 7.09 7.50 4.04
N LEU A 201 5.79 7.49 4.30
CA LEU A 201 4.92 8.65 4.10
C LEU A 201 5.32 9.83 5.03
N ASP A 202 5.75 9.55 6.26
CA ASP A 202 6.16 10.61 7.19
C ASP A 202 7.41 11.34 6.70
N GLN A 203 8.33 10.64 6.01
CA GLN A 203 9.48 11.27 5.36
C GLN A 203 9.06 12.20 4.22
N ILE A 204 8.11 11.77 3.39
CA ILE A 204 7.56 12.60 2.31
C ILE A 204 6.97 13.88 2.88
N ILE A 205 6.15 13.79 3.92
CA ILE A 205 5.49 14.96 4.51
C ILE A 205 6.54 15.92 5.09
N THR A 206 7.57 15.39 5.75
CA THR A 206 8.69 16.19 6.26
C THR A 206 9.38 16.95 5.13
N LEU A 207 9.63 16.31 3.98
CA LEU A 207 10.20 16.97 2.81
C LEU A 207 9.27 18.05 2.23
N MET A 208 7.96 17.79 2.17
CA MET A 208 6.97 18.73 1.64
C MET A 208 6.77 19.95 2.55
N GLU A 209 6.94 19.80 3.86
CA GLU A 209 6.89 20.88 4.84
C GLU A 209 8.22 21.65 4.97
N GLY A 210 9.25 21.28 4.21
CA GLY A 210 10.59 21.89 4.26
C GLY A 210 11.33 21.66 5.57
N ARG A 211 10.95 20.66 6.35
CA ARG A 211 11.61 20.26 7.60
C ARG A 211 12.65 19.17 7.31
N ALA A 212 13.79 19.23 8.01
CA ALA A 212 14.77 18.15 7.94
C ALA A 212 14.17 16.84 8.49
N PRO A 213 14.46 15.67 7.89
CA PRO A 213 14.01 14.40 8.42
C PRO A 213 14.55 14.19 9.85
N PRO A 214 13.77 13.56 10.75
CA PRO A 214 14.28 13.17 12.05
C PRO A 214 15.43 12.17 11.86
N GLY A 215 16.58 12.49 12.47
CA GLY A 215 17.79 11.67 12.45
C GLY A 215 17.63 10.35 13.21
#